data_4e81ce3674fb8eaace2d89c80e0f7ac6
#
_entry.id   4e81ce3674fb8eaace2d89c80e0f7ac6
#
_cell.length_a   1.000
_cell.length_b   1.000
_cell.length_c   1.000
_cell.angle_alpha   90.00
_cell.angle_beta   90.00
_cell.angle_gamma   90.00
#
_symmetry.space_group_name_H-M   'P 1'
#
loop_
_entity.id
_entity.type
_entity.pdbx_description
1 polymer ?
#
loop_
_entity_poly.entity_id
_entity_poly.type
_entity_poly.pdbx_seq_one_letter_code
_entity_poly.pdbx_strand_id
1 'polypeptide(L)'
;MNFPHETENSYLSGGNCLNLGVNPPNEVYFKEFLYLCLLLTTHEIICRMKSIKSHITQLLKSLNEGVFEKEHTIALSLLSAMAGESIFLLGPPGVAKSLVARRLKLAFKDADAFEYLMSRFSTPDEIFGPVSISKLKDEDTYERITKGYLPTASIVFLDEIWKAGPAIQNSLLTVINEKIYRNGQFTVRVPLKALIAASNELPAKGEGLEALYDRFLIRQFVGCIEQEYAFDQMISSTREVEPEIPAKLQVDDELYNQIQAESEKVGIHYTIFELIHNIKREIEQYNTGRDENTPPIYISDRRWKKIVGLLRTSAYLNESPGIHFSDCLLMSACLWDEVSQLPIIENIVEQSIARGINTYLLGEKRLEQKLDTLK
;
A
#
# COMPACT_ATOMS: atom_id res chain seq x y z
N MET A 1 -29.60 46.79 24.89
CA MET A 1 -29.42 47.95 24.02
C MET A 1 -28.81 47.51 22.72
N ASN A 2 -29.64 47.49 21.73
CA ASN A 2 -29.43 47.73 20.28
C ASN A 2 -28.33 47.04 19.49
N PHE A 3 -28.80 46.13 18.65
CA PHE A 3 -28.32 45.92 17.28
C PHE A 3 -28.61 47.17 16.42
N PRO A 4 -27.97 47.41 15.27
CA PRO A 4 -28.50 46.97 13.98
C PRO A 4 -27.39 46.42 13.00
N HIS A 5 -27.75 45.43 12.15
CA HIS A 5 -28.23 45.44 10.76
C HIS A 5 -27.22 45.79 9.67
N GLU A 6 -26.96 44.79 8.82
CA GLU A 6 -27.07 44.76 7.34
C GLU A 6 -26.24 45.73 6.49
N THR A 7 -25.54 45.27 5.50
CA THR A 7 -25.88 45.22 4.06
C THR A 7 -24.74 44.65 3.19
N GLU A 8 -25.04 43.66 2.39
CA GLU A 8 -24.99 43.60 0.92
C GLU A 8 -23.66 43.69 0.16
N ASN A 9 -23.47 42.63 -0.58
CA ASN A 9 -22.94 42.44 -1.96
C ASN A 9 -22.18 43.52 -2.66
N SER A 10 -21.03 43.17 -3.22
CA SER A 10 -20.73 43.51 -4.62
C SER A 10 -19.66 42.61 -5.23
N TYR A 11 -19.99 42.07 -6.39
CA TYR A 11 -19.12 41.45 -7.37
C TYR A 11 -17.97 42.41 -7.77
N LEU A 12 -16.78 41.85 -7.99
CA LEU A 12 -15.93 42.30 -9.11
C LEU A 12 -14.89 41.24 -9.48
N SER A 13 -14.91 40.93 -10.75
CA SER A 13 -13.94 40.23 -11.59
C SER A 13 -12.53 40.85 -11.50
N GLY A 14 -11.51 40.01 -11.53
CA GLY A 14 -10.15 40.48 -11.75
C GLY A 14 -9.16 39.32 -11.68
N GLY A 15 -8.82 38.76 -12.84
CA GLY A 15 -7.74 37.77 -12.96
C GLY A 15 -6.41 38.35 -12.55
N ASN A 16 -5.68 37.63 -11.73
CA ASN A 16 -4.25 37.82 -11.57
C ASN A 16 -3.59 36.44 -11.54
N CYS A 17 -2.77 36.21 -12.55
CA CYS A 17 -1.79 35.13 -12.57
C CYS A 17 -0.90 35.23 -11.35
N LEU A 18 -1.06 34.31 -10.42
CA LEU A 18 -0.11 34.13 -9.33
C LEU A 18 1.12 33.40 -9.87
N ASN A 19 2.23 34.13 -9.88
CA ASN A 19 3.58 33.59 -9.95
C ASN A 19 3.77 32.61 -8.80
N LEU A 20 3.68 31.31 -9.10
CA LEU A 20 4.07 30.26 -8.18
C LEU A 20 5.60 30.19 -8.17
N GLY A 21 6.21 30.94 -7.26
CA GLY A 21 7.57 30.69 -6.83
C GLY A 21 7.63 29.28 -6.26
N VAL A 22 8.38 28.42 -6.92
CA VAL A 22 8.57 27.01 -6.50
C VAL A 22 9.45 27.02 -5.25
N ASN A 23 8.82 26.97 -4.09
CA ASN A 23 9.46 26.45 -2.89
C ASN A 23 9.35 24.93 -2.90
N PRO A 24 10.37 24.17 -2.44
CA PRO A 24 10.28 22.73 -2.37
C PRO A 24 9.07 22.32 -1.53
N PRO A 25 8.28 21.33 -1.99
CA PRO A 25 7.08 20.93 -1.29
C PRO A 25 7.44 20.35 0.09
N ASN A 26 6.85 20.89 1.13
CA ASN A 26 6.90 20.34 2.48
C ASN A 26 6.27 18.94 2.48
N GLU A 27 6.88 17.99 3.19
CA GLU A 27 6.37 16.63 3.44
C GLU A 27 4.89 16.57 3.87
N VAL A 28 4.37 17.66 4.41
CA VAL A 28 2.97 17.83 4.83
C VAL A 28 2.02 17.73 3.63
N TYR A 29 2.35 18.28 2.47
CA TYR A 29 1.48 18.28 1.29
C TYR A 29 1.35 16.88 0.65
N PHE A 30 2.40 16.07 0.71
CA PHE A 30 2.35 14.72 0.16
C PHE A 30 1.46 13.81 1.02
N LYS A 31 1.58 13.90 2.35
CA LYS A 31 0.74 13.16 3.31
C LYS A 31 -0.74 13.57 3.22
N GLU A 32 -1.01 14.86 3.13
CA GLU A 32 -2.38 15.38 2.98
C GLU A 32 -2.98 15.05 1.61
N PHE A 33 -2.19 15.06 0.53
CA PHE A 33 -2.69 14.80 -0.81
C PHE A 33 -3.08 13.33 -1.02
N LEU A 34 -2.33 12.38 -0.48
CA LEU A 34 -2.69 10.95 -0.53
C LEU A 34 -3.95 10.66 0.31
N TYR A 35 -4.03 11.29 1.47
CA TYR A 35 -5.23 11.26 2.32
C TYR A 35 -6.41 11.96 1.63
N LEU A 36 -6.16 13.04 0.89
CA LEU A 36 -7.15 13.73 0.08
C LEU A 36 -7.63 12.88 -1.10
N CYS A 37 -6.76 12.17 -1.79
CA CYS A 37 -7.16 11.26 -2.88
C CYS A 37 -8.05 10.12 -2.39
N LEU A 38 -7.90 9.71 -1.12
CA LEU A 38 -8.77 8.73 -0.46
C LEU A 38 -10.00 9.38 0.22
N LEU A 39 -9.95 10.67 0.56
CA LEU A 39 -10.97 11.35 1.38
C LEU A 39 -11.77 12.44 0.68
N LEU A 40 -11.35 13.00 -0.45
CA LEU A 40 -12.06 14.13 -1.06
C LEU A 40 -12.89 13.74 -2.28
N THR A 41 -14.17 13.65 -2.10
CA THR A 41 -15.12 14.58 -2.68
C THR A 41 -16.42 14.53 -1.89
N THR A 42 -16.70 15.58 -1.15
CA THR A 42 -18.06 15.93 -0.77
C THR A 42 -18.67 16.65 -1.96
N HIS A 43 -19.57 16.01 -2.68
CA HIS A 43 -20.90 16.55 -3.03
C HIS A 43 -21.72 15.49 -3.77
N GLU A 44 -22.87 15.34 -3.22
CA GLU A 44 -24.22 15.02 -3.68
C GLU A 44 -24.67 13.55 -3.66
N ILE A 45 -25.56 13.42 -2.76
CA ILE A 45 -26.69 12.52 -2.63
C ILE A 45 -27.37 12.32 -3.98
N ILE A 46 -27.27 11.11 -4.57
CA ILE A 46 -28.36 10.45 -5.29
C ILE A 46 -28.02 8.97 -5.48
N CYS A 47 -28.95 8.13 -5.02
CA CYS A 47 -29.19 6.73 -5.33
C CYS A 47 -28.27 5.67 -4.72
N ARG A 48 -28.82 5.00 -3.75
CA ARG A 48 -28.51 3.78 -3.02
C ARG A 48 -27.95 2.59 -3.84
N MET A 49 -26.78 2.73 -4.36
CA MET A 49 -25.80 1.65 -4.40
C MET A 49 -24.62 2.16 -3.59
N LYS A 50 -24.21 1.47 -2.54
CA LYS A 50 -23.07 1.90 -1.73
C LYS A 50 -21.87 1.94 -2.64
N SER A 51 -21.42 3.15 -3.00
CA SER A 51 -20.20 3.40 -3.73
C SER A 51 -19.04 2.65 -3.04
N ILE A 52 -18.25 1.90 -3.79
CA ILE A 52 -17.09 1.19 -3.24
C ILE A 52 -16.12 2.16 -2.58
N LYS A 53 -15.95 3.34 -3.17
CA LYS A 53 -15.17 4.44 -2.60
C LYS A 53 -15.68 4.84 -1.23
N SER A 54 -16.99 5.07 -1.09
CA SER A 54 -17.61 5.41 0.20
C SER A 54 -17.46 4.28 1.22
N HIS A 55 -17.57 3.03 0.80
CA HIS A 55 -17.39 1.86 1.65
C HIS A 55 -15.96 1.82 2.21
N ILE A 56 -14.95 1.87 1.34
CA ILE A 56 -13.54 1.83 1.75
C ILE A 56 -13.16 3.05 2.60
N THR A 57 -13.68 4.24 2.28
CA THR A 57 -13.44 5.44 3.08
C THR A 57 -13.98 5.29 4.51
N GLN A 58 -15.21 4.74 4.67
CA GLN A 58 -15.78 4.49 5.99
C GLN A 58 -15.00 3.40 6.75
N LEU A 59 -14.58 2.35 6.06
CA LEU A 59 -13.74 1.30 6.64
C LEU A 59 -12.42 1.87 7.15
N LEU A 60 -11.70 2.66 6.33
CA LEU A 60 -10.45 3.31 6.71
C LEU A 60 -10.65 4.24 7.91
N LYS A 61 -11.72 5.03 7.94
CA LYS A 61 -12.03 5.87 9.08
C LYS A 61 -12.17 5.07 10.38
N SER A 62 -12.88 3.93 10.33
CA SER A 62 -13.03 3.06 11.49
C SER A 62 -11.72 2.38 11.89
N LEU A 63 -10.89 1.95 10.92
CA LEU A 63 -9.58 1.34 11.19
C LEU A 63 -8.59 2.31 11.85
N ASN A 64 -8.71 3.60 11.55
CA ASN A 64 -7.84 4.65 12.08
C ASN A 64 -8.29 5.19 13.45
N GLU A 65 -9.38 4.70 14.00
CA GLU A 65 -9.87 5.15 15.30
C GLU A 65 -8.85 4.82 16.40
N GLY A 66 -8.40 5.84 17.16
CA GLY A 66 -7.38 5.71 18.20
C GLY A 66 -5.97 5.40 17.70
N VAL A 67 -5.68 5.72 16.43
CA VAL A 67 -4.34 5.60 15.82
C VAL A 67 -3.78 6.99 15.59
N PHE A 68 -2.48 7.17 15.82
CA PHE A 68 -1.80 8.45 15.71
C PHE A 68 -0.67 8.37 14.68
N GLU A 69 -0.75 9.17 13.61
CA GLU A 69 0.22 9.26 12.51
C GLU A 69 0.58 7.93 11.82
N LYS A 70 -0.35 6.99 11.80
CA LYS A 70 -0.17 5.72 11.07
C LYS A 70 -1.28 5.47 10.04
N GLU A 71 -2.11 6.49 9.81
CA GLU A 71 -3.26 6.44 8.88
C GLU A 71 -2.82 6.05 7.48
N HIS A 72 -1.71 6.64 7.02
CA HIS A 72 -1.10 6.32 5.73
C HIS A 72 -0.64 4.86 5.66
N THR A 73 0.01 4.37 6.70
CA THR A 73 0.49 2.99 6.76
C THR A 73 -0.67 1.99 6.75
N ILE A 74 -1.76 2.29 7.48
CA ILE A 74 -2.98 1.48 7.47
C ILE A 74 -3.64 1.50 6.08
N ALA A 75 -3.73 2.67 5.43
CA ALA A 75 -4.30 2.81 4.09
C ALA A 75 -3.49 2.03 3.04
N LEU A 76 -2.15 2.13 3.05
CA LEU A 76 -1.28 1.35 2.17
C LEU A 76 -1.39 -0.16 2.44
N SER A 77 -1.48 -0.57 3.71
CA SER A 77 -1.65 -1.97 4.07
C SER A 77 -2.99 -2.53 3.59
N LEU A 78 -4.07 -1.75 3.71
CA LEU A 78 -5.37 -2.14 3.18
C LEU A 78 -5.35 -2.21 1.64
N LEU A 79 -4.77 -1.22 0.97
CA LEU A 79 -4.63 -1.21 -0.49
C LEU A 79 -3.79 -2.40 -0.97
N SER A 80 -2.68 -2.71 -0.28
CA SER A 80 -1.85 -3.89 -0.54
C SER A 80 -2.67 -5.18 -0.49
N ALA A 81 -3.47 -5.34 0.58
CA ALA A 81 -4.36 -6.48 0.74
C ALA A 81 -5.41 -6.55 -0.39
N MET A 82 -6.06 -5.42 -0.73
CA MET A 82 -7.03 -5.36 -1.81
C MET A 82 -6.43 -5.66 -3.19
N ALA A 83 -5.16 -5.31 -3.41
CA ALA A 83 -4.41 -5.67 -4.62
C ALA A 83 -3.88 -7.12 -4.60
N GLY A 84 -4.04 -7.84 -3.49
CA GLY A 84 -3.51 -9.21 -3.32
C GLY A 84 -1.99 -9.25 -3.23
N GLU A 85 -1.35 -8.14 -2.87
CA GLU A 85 0.10 -7.96 -2.76
C GLU A 85 0.58 -7.95 -1.31
N SER A 86 1.88 -8.09 -1.12
CA SER A 86 2.52 -8.09 0.20
C SER A 86 3.19 -6.76 0.49
N ILE A 87 3.15 -6.34 1.76
CA ILE A 87 3.77 -5.10 2.25
C ILE A 87 4.86 -5.41 3.28
N PHE A 88 5.95 -4.65 3.22
CA PHE A 88 7.03 -4.67 4.20
C PHE A 88 7.07 -3.36 4.98
N LEU A 89 7.02 -3.46 6.30
CA LEU A 89 7.09 -2.33 7.24
C LEU A 89 8.48 -2.28 7.87
N LEU A 90 9.25 -1.26 7.53
CA LEU A 90 10.57 -0.99 8.10
C LEU A 90 10.45 0.11 9.15
N GLY A 91 11.05 -0.05 10.30
CA GLY A 91 11.11 1.02 11.29
C GLY A 91 11.60 0.56 12.66
N PRO A 92 11.97 1.48 13.55
CA PRO A 92 12.47 1.13 14.87
C PRO A 92 11.43 0.34 15.70
N PRO A 93 11.85 -0.32 16.77
CA PRO A 93 10.92 -1.00 17.65
C PRO A 93 9.96 0.01 18.32
N GLY A 94 8.72 -0.41 18.59
CA GLY A 94 7.75 0.41 19.31
C GLY A 94 6.98 1.44 18.47
N VAL A 95 7.13 1.45 17.13
CA VAL A 95 6.40 2.39 16.24
C VAL A 95 5.07 1.85 15.71
N ALA A 96 4.45 0.92 16.43
CA ALA A 96 3.11 0.40 16.12
C ALA A 96 2.98 -0.47 14.85
N LYS A 97 4.06 -1.12 14.35
CA LYS A 97 4.00 -2.02 13.18
C LYS A 97 2.99 -3.17 13.39
N SER A 98 3.01 -3.81 14.56
CA SER A 98 2.07 -4.89 14.91
C SER A 98 0.63 -4.38 15.06
N LEU A 99 0.43 -3.12 15.48
CA LEU A 99 -0.89 -2.50 15.53
C LEU A 99 -1.51 -2.41 14.13
N VAL A 100 -0.74 -2.02 13.11
CA VAL A 100 -1.21 -1.97 11.72
C VAL A 100 -1.74 -3.33 11.26
N ALA A 101 -1.02 -4.41 11.56
CA ALA A 101 -1.44 -5.76 11.19
C ALA A 101 -2.74 -6.19 11.92
N ARG A 102 -2.84 -5.91 13.21
CA ARG A 102 -4.07 -6.17 13.99
C ARG A 102 -5.27 -5.38 13.45
N ARG A 103 -5.07 -4.12 13.08
CA ARG A 103 -6.11 -3.30 12.44
C ARG A 103 -6.55 -3.88 11.09
N LEU A 104 -5.60 -4.32 10.27
CA LEU A 104 -5.92 -4.90 8.97
C LEU A 104 -6.76 -6.18 9.09
N LYS A 105 -6.53 -7.01 10.09
CA LYS A 105 -7.37 -8.19 10.37
C LYS A 105 -8.85 -7.81 10.52
N LEU A 106 -9.13 -6.71 11.22
CA LEU A 106 -10.50 -6.26 11.46
C LEU A 106 -11.21 -5.79 10.19
N ALA A 107 -10.47 -5.47 9.13
CA ALA A 107 -11.05 -5.07 7.85
C ALA A 107 -11.74 -6.21 7.10
N PHE A 108 -11.38 -7.46 7.39
CA PHE A 108 -11.88 -8.63 6.66
C PHE A 108 -12.82 -9.46 7.53
N LYS A 109 -13.97 -9.79 6.96
CA LYS A 109 -14.97 -10.62 7.63
C LYS A 109 -14.47 -12.07 7.74
N ASP A 110 -14.64 -12.66 8.92
CA ASP A 110 -14.32 -14.07 9.22
C ASP A 110 -12.88 -14.48 8.80
N ALA A 111 -11.93 -13.52 8.84
CA ALA A 111 -10.56 -13.76 8.42
C ALA A 111 -9.77 -14.52 9.48
N ASP A 112 -9.24 -15.69 9.12
CA ASP A 112 -8.22 -16.35 9.90
C ASP A 112 -6.91 -15.56 9.83
N ALA A 113 -6.35 -15.23 10.99
CA ALA A 113 -5.10 -14.52 11.07
C ALA A 113 -4.01 -15.39 11.68
N PHE A 114 -2.81 -15.27 11.14
CA PHE A 114 -1.59 -15.86 11.67
C PHE A 114 -0.58 -14.76 11.95
N GLU A 115 -0.11 -14.69 13.20
CA GLU A 115 0.90 -13.73 13.65
C GLU A 115 2.07 -14.48 14.24
N TYR A 116 3.29 -14.11 13.83
CA TYR A 116 4.47 -14.78 14.33
C TYR A 116 5.69 -13.84 14.38
N LEU A 117 6.41 -13.86 15.50
CA LEU A 117 7.68 -13.17 15.67
C LEU A 117 8.82 -14.11 15.32
N MET A 118 9.50 -13.82 14.21
CA MET A 118 10.62 -14.62 13.72
C MET A 118 11.85 -14.50 14.64
N SER A 119 12.53 -15.61 14.81
CA SER A 119 13.82 -15.69 15.49
C SER A 119 14.79 -16.57 14.69
N ARG A 120 16.07 -16.52 15.02
CA ARG A 120 17.07 -17.41 14.40
C ARG A 120 16.83 -18.90 14.71
N PHE A 121 16.02 -19.19 15.72
CA PHE A 121 15.66 -20.53 16.16
C PHE A 121 14.28 -20.97 15.67
N SER A 122 13.56 -20.11 14.96
CA SER A 122 12.24 -20.43 14.42
C SER A 122 12.30 -21.63 13.48
N THR A 123 11.36 -22.53 13.69
CA THR A 123 11.26 -23.78 12.92
C THR A 123 10.10 -23.74 11.94
N PRO A 124 10.17 -24.50 10.84
CA PRO A 124 9.03 -24.64 9.93
C PRO A 124 7.75 -25.14 10.61
N ASP A 125 7.86 -25.90 11.69
CA ASP A 125 6.73 -26.47 12.44
C ASP A 125 5.89 -25.40 13.11
N GLU A 126 6.53 -24.32 13.57
CA GLU A 126 5.85 -23.20 14.23
C GLU A 126 5.08 -22.30 13.25
N ILE A 127 5.48 -22.33 11.99
CA ILE A 127 4.90 -21.44 10.95
C ILE A 127 3.93 -22.20 10.05
N PHE A 128 4.32 -23.40 9.62
CA PHE A 128 3.54 -24.19 8.65
C PHE A 128 2.80 -25.37 9.30
N GLY A 129 3.00 -25.58 10.61
CA GLY A 129 2.39 -26.63 11.40
C GLY A 129 3.28 -27.87 11.58
N PRO A 130 3.07 -28.62 12.68
CA PRO A 130 3.84 -29.83 12.99
C PRO A 130 3.52 -30.96 12.03
N VAL A 131 4.46 -31.91 11.92
CA VAL A 131 4.25 -33.13 11.13
C VAL A 131 3.18 -34.01 11.79
N SER A 132 2.26 -34.56 11.00
CA SER A 132 1.24 -35.47 11.46
C SER A 132 1.85 -36.84 11.74
N ILE A 133 1.94 -37.20 13.03
CA ILE A 133 2.49 -38.49 13.46
C ILE A 133 1.61 -39.63 13.00
N SER A 134 0.27 -39.51 12.97
CA SER A 134 -0.65 -40.53 12.51
C SER A 134 -0.46 -40.83 11.03
N LYS A 135 -0.42 -39.81 10.17
CA LYS A 135 -0.18 -39.97 8.74
C LYS A 135 1.19 -40.57 8.43
N LEU A 136 2.21 -40.22 9.19
CA LEU A 136 3.54 -40.78 9.05
C LEU A 136 3.57 -42.28 9.42
N LYS A 137 2.84 -42.67 10.47
CA LYS A 137 2.82 -44.08 10.95
C LYS A 137 1.89 -44.98 10.15
N ASP A 138 0.69 -44.46 9.83
CA ASP A 138 -0.40 -45.24 9.29
C ASP A 138 -0.44 -45.28 7.77
N GLU A 139 0.03 -44.17 7.14
CA GLU A 139 -0.04 -43.95 5.68
C GLU A 139 1.35 -43.81 5.03
N ASP A 140 2.45 -43.83 5.80
CA ASP A 140 3.82 -43.56 5.35
C ASP A 140 3.94 -42.23 4.55
N THR A 141 3.11 -41.26 4.92
CA THR A 141 3.07 -39.95 4.25
C THR A 141 3.58 -38.81 5.15
N TYR A 142 4.45 -37.99 4.60
CA TYR A 142 4.97 -36.82 5.29
C TYR A 142 4.05 -35.62 5.04
N GLU A 143 3.15 -35.37 5.97
CA GLU A 143 2.24 -34.23 5.91
C GLU A 143 2.23 -33.44 7.22
N ARG A 144 2.00 -32.13 7.12
CA ARG A 144 1.86 -31.22 8.27
C ARG A 144 0.40 -30.95 8.61
N ILE A 145 0.14 -30.69 9.87
CA ILE A 145 -1.16 -30.21 10.36
C ILE A 145 -1.19 -28.70 10.16
N THR A 146 -1.81 -28.24 9.08
CA THR A 146 -1.77 -26.84 8.67
C THR A 146 -2.85 -25.97 9.30
N LYS A 147 -3.87 -26.55 9.90
CA LYS A 147 -4.98 -25.80 10.51
C LYS A 147 -4.50 -24.94 11.68
N GLY A 148 -4.78 -23.63 11.60
CA GLY A 148 -4.34 -22.64 12.58
C GLY A 148 -2.92 -22.11 12.36
N TYR A 149 -2.27 -22.50 11.26
CA TYR A 149 -0.96 -22.03 10.84
C TYR A 149 -1.05 -21.23 9.54
N LEU A 150 0.07 -20.64 9.13
CA LEU A 150 0.15 -19.78 7.94
C LEU A 150 -0.55 -20.36 6.69
N PRO A 151 -0.46 -21.66 6.34
CA PRO A 151 -1.08 -22.17 5.13
C PRO A 151 -2.61 -22.09 5.09
N THR A 152 -3.28 -21.87 6.22
CA THR A 152 -4.74 -21.71 6.30
C THR A 152 -5.18 -20.28 6.63
N ALA A 153 -4.24 -19.37 6.83
CA ALA A 153 -4.53 -17.99 7.21
C ALA A 153 -4.82 -17.11 5.99
N SER A 154 -5.79 -16.20 6.16
CA SER A 154 -6.12 -15.16 5.17
C SER A 154 -5.28 -13.90 5.37
N ILE A 155 -4.97 -13.58 6.62
CA ILE A 155 -4.14 -12.43 7.00
C ILE A 155 -2.92 -12.95 7.76
N VAL A 156 -1.74 -12.62 7.28
CA VAL A 156 -0.48 -13.06 7.87
C VAL A 156 0.35 -11.86 8.30
N PHE A 157 0.82 -11.87 9.54
CA PHE A 157 1.80 -10.92 10.04
C PHE A 157 3.06 -11.65 10.50
N LEU A 158 4.20 -11.29 9.90
CA LEU A 158 5.51 -11.85 10.22
C LEU A 158 6.44 -10.74 10.70
N ASP A 159 6.68 -10.70 12.00
CA ASP A 159 7.63 -9.73 12.57
C ASP A 159 9.06 -10.28 12.54
N GLU A 160 10.04 -9.39 12.42
CA GLU A 160 11.47 -9.70 12.33
C GLU A 160 11.78 -10.72 11.20
N ILE A 161 11.14 -10.53 10.03
CA ILE A 161 11.12 -11.50 8.91
C ILE A 161 12.51 -11.98 8.49
N TRP A 162 13.54 -11.12 8.58
CA TRP A 162 14.89 -11.44 8.13
C TRP A 162 15.63 -12.43 9.04
N LYS A 163 15.09 -12.70 10.24
CA LYS A 163 15.64 -13.71 11.15
C LYS A 163 15.21 -15.13 10.79
N ALA A 164 14.29 -15.29 9.82
CA ALA A 164 13.83 -16.59 9.36
C ALA A 164 14.99 -17.41 8.73
N GLY A 165 15.07 -18.69 9.05
CA GLY A 165 16.04 -19.59 8.43
C GLY A 165 15.70 -19.93 6.97
N PRO A 166 16.65 -20.44 6.15
CA PRO A 166 16.50 -20.68 4.72
C PRO A 166 15.30 -21.58 4.35
N ALA A 167 14.97 -22.57 5.16
CA ALA A 167 13.83 -23.46 4.92
C ALA A 167 12.48 -22.73 4.97
N ILE A 168 12.36 -21.79 5.91
CA ILE A 168 11.18 -20.95 6.06
C ILE A 168 11.12 -19.97 4.89
N GLN A 169 12.24 -19.30 4.56
CA GLN A 169 12.32 -18.34 3.47
C GLN A 169 11.90 -18.94 2.13
N ASN A 170 12.40 -20.14 1.80
CA ASN A 170 12.04 -20.85 0.57
C ASN A 170 10.56 -21.18 0.48
N SER A 171 9.94 -21.58 1.60
CA SER A 171 8.51 -21.84 1.67
C SER A 171 7.69 -20.54 1.51
N LEU A 172 8.13 -19.46 2.14
CA LEU A 172 7.51 -18.14 2.01
C LEU A 172 7.58 -17.60 0.58
N LEU A 173 8.66 -17.82 -0.15
CA LEU A 173 8.79 -17.43 -1.56
C LEU A 173 7.64 -18.01 -2.40
N THR A 174 7.30 -19.27 -2.19
CA THR A 174 6.21 -19.95 -2.90
C THR A 174 4.84 -19.42 -2.45
N VAL A 175 4.64 -19.28 -1.14
CA VAL A 175 3.39 -18.75 -0.58
C VAL A 175 3.09 -17.34 -1.08
N ILE A 176 4.08 -16.44 -1.07
CA ILE A 176 3.90 -15.04 -1.47
C ILE A 176 3.62 -14.91 -2.97
N ASN A 177 4.31 -15.70 -3.80
CA ASN A 177 4.18 -15.57 -5.25
C ASN A 177 2.97 -16.30 -5.82
N GLU A 178 2.79 -17.54 -5.40
CA GLU A 178 1.87 -18.48 -6.05
C GLU A 178 0.63 -18.74 -5.19
N LYS A 179 0.64 -18.24 -3.93
CA LYS A 179 -0.41 -18.50 -2.93
C LYS A 179 -0.68 -20.00 -2.76
N ILE A 180 0.38 -20.78 -2.80
CA ILE A 180 0.35 -22.23 -2.58
C ILE A 180 1.37 -22.65 -1.54
N TYR A 181 1.06 -23.71 -0.82
CA TYR A 181 1.95 -24.39 0.10
C TYR A 181 2.06 -25.87 -0.26
N ARG A 182 3.31 -26.39 -0.34
CA ARG A 182 3.55 -27.81 -0.59
C ARG A 182 3.58 -28.56 0.73
N ASN A 183 2.57 -29.39 0.94
CA ASN A 183 2.41 -30.22 2.14
C ASN A 183 2.62 -31.69 1.80
N GLY A 184 3.85 -32.15 1.89
CA GLY A 184 4.22 -33.50 1.43
C GLY A 184 4.01 -33.65 -0.08
N GLN A 185 3.15 -34.60 -0.46
CA GLN A 185 2.78 -34.84 -1.87
C GLN A 185 1.70 -33.89 -2.38
N PHE A 186 1.01 -33.19 -1.50
CA PHE A 186 -0.10 -32.31 -1.86
C PHE A 186 0.32 -30.86 -1.98
N THR A 187 -0.35 -30.16 -2.89
CA THR A 187 -0.26 -28.72 -3.00
C THR A 187 -1.55 -28.10 -2.50
N VAL A 188 -1.46 -27.28 -1.46
CA VAL A 188 -2.59 -26.60 -0.83
C VAL A 188 -2.60 -25.14 -1.27
N ARG A 189 -3.76 -24.64 -1.71
CA ARG A 189 -3.93 -23.23 -2.00
C ARG A 189 -4.09 -22.46 -0.67
N VAL A 190 -3.25 -21.47 -0.46
CA VAL A 190 -3.30 -20.58 0.72
C VAL A 190 -4.33 -19.49 0.45
N PRO A 191 -5.33 -19.27 1.32
CA PRO A 191 -6.37 -18.25 1.13
C PRO A 191 -5.85 -16.84 1.44
N LEU A 192 -4.59 -16.56 1.14
CA LEU A 192 -3.86 -15.36 1.51
C LEU A 192 -4.42 -14.11 0.81
N LYS A 193 -5.01 -13.20 1.58
CA LYS A 193 -5.44 -11.87 1.15
C LYS A 193 -4.38 -10.81 1.42
N ALA A 194 -3.73 -10.88 2.59
CA ALA A 194 -2.67 -9.96 2.96
C ALA A 194 -1.52 -10.68 3.66
N LEU A 195 -0.30 -10.30 3.30
CA LEU A 195 0.90 -10.62 4.07
C LEU A 195 1.62 -9.32 4.40
N ILE A 196 1.75 -9.05 5.68
CA ILE A 196 2.49 -7.93 6.24
C ILE A 196 3.74 -8.51 6.87
N ALA A 197 4.90 -8.09 6.40
CA ALA A 197 6.15 -8.38 7.06
C ALA A 197 6.68 -7.12 7.73
N ALA A 198 7.34 -7.28 8.85
CA ALA A 198 7.96 -6.17 9.56
C ALA A 198 9.40 -6.52 9.96
N SER A 199 10.23 -5.50 10.06
CA SER A 199 11.55 -5.59 10.65
C SER A 199 12.04 -4.22 11.11
N ASN A 200 13.04 -4.22 11.96
CA ASN A 200 13.75 -3.01 12.38
C ASN A 200 14.92 -2.67 11.44
N GLU A 201 15.30 -3.60 10.59
CA GLU A 201 16.43 -3.50 9.67
C GLU A 201 16.07 -4.04 8.28
N LEU A 202 16.85 -3.66 7.28
CA LEU A 202 16.79 -4.22 5.95
C LEU A 202 17.50 -5.58 5.91
N PRO A 203 17.21 -6.43 4.89
CA PRO A 203 17.90 -7.69 4.75
C PRO A 203 19.41 -7.49 4.56
N ALA A 204 20.22 -8.32 5.22
CA ALA A 204 21.65 -8.28 5.03
C ALA A 204 22.03 -8.69 3.60
N LYS A 205 22.93 -7.92 2.98
CA LYS A 205 23.40 -8.19 1.61
C LYS A 205 24.19 -9.47 1.54
N GLY A 206 23.95 -10.27 0.51
CA GLY A 206 24.68 -11.51 0.26
C GLY A 206 24.27 -12.71 1.11
N GLU A 207 23.20 -12.60 1.89
CA GLU A 207 22.64 -13.72 2.66
C GLU A 207 21.50 -14.45 1.92
N GLY A 208 21.23 -14.10 0.64
CA GLY A 208 20.19 -14.73 -0.17
C GLY A 208 18.76 -14.25 0.14
N LEU A 209 18.64 -13.18 0.93
CA LEU A 209 17.37 -12.59 1.35
C LEU A 209 16.76 -11.67 0.27
N GLU A 210 17.55 -11.28 -0.72
CA GLU A 210 17.17 -10.34 -1.78
C GLU A 210 15.97 -10.84 -2.56
N ALA A 211 15.91 -12.17 -2.79
CA ALA A 211 14.80 -12.80 -3.48
C ALA A 211 13.49 -12.69 -2.70
N LEU A 212 13.51 -12.80 -1.38
CA LEU A 212 12.35 -12.63 -0.52
C LEU A 212 11.97 -11.14 -0.43
N TYR A 213 12.95 -10.25 -0.31
CA TYR A 213 12.73 -8.81 -0.25
C TYR A 213 12.07 -8.27 -1.52
N ASP A 214 12.47 -8.76 -2.71
CA ASP A 214 11.83 -8.39 -4.00
C ASP A 214 10.37 -8.84 -4.11
N ARG A 215 9.87 -9.74 -3.23
CA ARG A 215 8.47 -10.17 -3.21
C ARG A 215 7.55 -9.16 -2.51
N PHE A 216 8.09 -8.32 -1.64
CA PHE A 216 7.33 -7.25 -1.02
C PHE A 216 7.24 -6.07 -1.99
N LEU A 217 6.04 -5.91 -2.56
CA LEU A 217 5.78 -4.86 -3.55
C LEU A 217 5.83 -3.48 -2.92
N ILE A 218 5.09 -3.32 -1.83
CA ILE A 218 5.03 -2.06 -1.08
C ILE A 218 6.02 -2.15 0.07
N ARG A 219 6.78 -1.09 0.24
CA ARG A 219 7.75 -0.93 1.33
C ARG A 219 7.48 0.40 1.98
N GLN A 220 7.19 0.36 3.27
CA GLN A 220 6.82 1.55 4.03
C GLN A 220 7.78 1.73 5.20
N PHE A 221 8.41 2.89 5.26
CA PHE A 221 9.13 3.30 6.46
C PHE A 221 8.12 3.83 7.50
N VAL A 222 8.15 3.27 8.70
CA VAL A 222 7.27 3.62 9.82
C VAL A 222 8.12 4.29 10.88
N GLY A 223 8.05 5.62 10.94
CA GLY A 223 8.77 6.44 11.93
C GLY A 223 8.05 6.56 13.27
N CYS A 224 8.65 7.30 14.20
CA CYS A 224 7.99 7.75 15.42
C CYS A 224 6.93 8.80 15.09
N ILE A 225 6.13 9.18 16.07
CA ILE A 225 5.21 10.31 15.96
C ILE A 225 6.04 11.60 15.95
N GLU A 226 5.79 12.47 14.97
CA GLU A 226 6.56 13.69 14.76
C GLU A 226 5.79 14.93 15.21
N GLN A 227 4.45 14.94 15.06
CA GLN A 227 3.62 16.09 15.42
C GLN A 227 3.37 16.12 16.92
N GLU A 228 3.68 17.24 17.57
CA GLU A 228 3.47 17.42 19.02
C GLU A 228 2.03 17.13 19.44
N TYR A 229 1.04 17.59 18.66
CA TYR A 229 -0.37 17.36 18.95
C TYR A 229 -0.72 15.84 18.96
N ALA A 230 -0.24 15.09 17.98
CA ALA A 230 -0.48 13.65 17.90
C ALA A 230 0.25 12.90 19.05
N PHE A 231 1.44 13.36 19.40
CA PHE A 231 2.19 12.84 20.54
C PHE A 231 1.45 13.10 21.86
N ASP A 232 0.96 14.34 22.08
CA ASP A 232 0.20 14.69 23.27
C ASP A 232 -1.09 13.87 23.39
N GLN A 233 -1.79 13.64 22.28
CA GLN A 233 -2.97 12.77 22.26
C GLN A 233 -2.61 11.34 22.62
N MET A 234 -1.51 10.80 22.08
CA MET A 234 -1.05 9.45 22.37
C MET A 234 -0.73 9.26 23.84
N ILE A 235 0.07 10.16 24.44
CA ILE A 235 0.47 10.04 25.86
C ILE A 235 -0.69 10.32 26.83
N SER A 236 -1.69 11.10 26.39
CA SER A 236 -2.89 11.37 27.18
C SER A 236 -3.91 10.22 27.12
N SER A 237 -3.78 9.33 26.17
CA SER A 237 -4.65 8.17 26.02
C SER A 237 -4.35 7.14 27.12
N THR A 238 -5.34 6.81 27.92
CA THR A 238 -5.20 5.84 29.03
C THR A 238 -5.50 4.40 28.61
N ARG A 239 -6.04 4.19 27.42
CA ARG A 239 -6.40 2.86 26.89
C ARG A 239 -6.13 2.78 25.41
N GLU A 240 -5.61 1.64 24.97
CA GLU A 240 -5.65 1.30 23.54
C GLU A 240 -7.11 1.11 23.13
N VAL A 241 -7.55 1.89 22.16
CA VAL A 241 -8.89 1.74 21.57
C VAL A 241 -8.81 0.65 20.51
N GLU A 242 -9.48 -0.46 20.75
CA GLU A 242 -9.72 -1.46 19.72
C GLU A 242 -11.05 -1.10 19.03
N PRO A 243 -11.04 -0.70 17.74
CA PRO A 243 -12.27 -0.26 17.08
C PRO A 243 -13.18 -1.45 16.83
N GLU A 244 -14.46 -1.25 17.00
CA GLU A 244 -15.49 -2.17 16.54
C GLU A 244 -15.83 -1.83 15.08
N ILE A 245 -15.36 -2.65 14.13
CA ILE A 245 -15.71 -2.47 12.72
C ILE A 245 -17.10 -3.09 12.48
N PRO A 246 -18.10 -2.28 12.09
CA PRO A 246 -19.40 -2.82 11.76
C PRO A 246 -19.31 -3.90 10.68
N ALA A 247 -19.97 -5.04 10.86
CA ALA A 247 -19.92 -6.18 9.92
C ALA A 247 -20.26 -5.79 8.47
N LYS A 248 -21.09 -4.76 8.28
CA LYS A 248 -21.43 -4.21 6.95
C LYS A 248 -20.30 -3.46 6.26
N LEU A 249 -19.25 -3.08 6.99
CA LEU A 249 -18.06 -2.40 6.47
C LEU A 249 -16.90 -3.36 6.26
N GLN A 250 -16.94 -4.55 6.87
CA GLN A 250 -15.92 -5.56 6.65
C GLN A 250 -15.99 -6.10 5.22
N VAL A 251 -14.84 -6.42 4.68
CA VAL A 251 -14.70 -6.99 3.33
C VAL A 251 -14.85 -8.50 3.43
N ASP A 252 -15.92 -9.01 2.85
CA ASP A 252 -16.12 -10.46 2.70
C ASP A 252 -15.42 -11.00 1.44
N ASP A 253 -15.50 -12.31 1.23
CA ASP A 253 -14.86 -12.97 0.08
C ASP A 253 -15.46 -12.54 -1.25
N GLU A 254 -16.76 -12.25 -1.30
CA GLU A 254 -17.45 -11.82 -2.51
C GLU A 254 -16.95 -10.45 -2.96
N LEU A 255 -16.94 -9.47 -2.05
CA LEU A 255 -16.42 -8.13 -2.32
C LEU A 255 -14.92 -8.16 -2.66
N TYR A 256 -14.13 -8.96 -1.93
CA TYR A 256 -12.71 -9.11 -2.22
C TYR A 256 -12.47 -9.63 -3.64
N ASN A 257 -13.15 -10.72 -4.04
CA ASN A 257 -13.03 -11.30 -5.37
C ASN A 257 -13.53 -10.34 -6.46
N GLN A 258 -14.59 -9.59 -6.18
CA GLN A 258 -15.08 -8.54 -7.08
C GLN A 258 -14.01 -7.45 -7.29
N ILE A 259 -13.39 -6.95 -6.22
CA ILE A 259 -12.30 -5.95 -6.31
C ILE A 259 -11.17 -6.47 -7.18
N GLN A 260 -10.73 -7.71 -6.98
CA GLN A 260 -9.67 -8.33 -7.78
C GLN A 260 -10.04 -8.39 -9.27
N ALA A 261 -11.21 -8.92 -9.59
CA ALA A 261 -11.65 -9.11 -10.98
C ALA A 261 -11.91 -7.79 -11.72
N GLU A 262 -12.50 -6.81 -11.05
CA GLU A 262 -12.84 -5.53 -11.67
C GLU A 262 -11.61 -4.60 -11.80
N SER A 263 -10.67 -4.67 -10.85
CA SER A 263 -9.41 -3.92 -10.93
C SER A 263 -8.60 -4.27 -12.20
N GLU A 264 -8.63 -5.53 -12.64
CA GLU A 264 -7.93 -5.96 -13.85
C GLU A 264 -8.48 -5.28 -15.12
N LYS A 265 -9.74 -4.86 -15.10
CA LYS A 265 -10.42 -4.20 -16.25
C LYS A 265 -10.13 -2.71 -16.34
N VAL A 266 -9.55 -2.11 -15.29
CA VAL A 266 -9.21 -0.68 -15.28
C VAL A 266 -8.24 -0.36 -16.41
N GLY A 267 -8.58 0.66 -17.22
CA GLY A 267 -7.79 1.07 -18.37
C GLY A 267 -6.49 1.78 -17.98
N ILE A 268 -5.53 1.75 -18.91
CA ILE A 268 -4.28 2.52 -18.80
C ILE A 268 -4.23 3.47 -20.00
N HIS A 269 -4.26 4.77 -19.74
CA HIS A 269 -4.11 5.75 -20.78
C HIS A 269 -2.64 5.86 -21.22
N TYR A 270 -2.39 6.26 -22.49
CA TYR A 270 -1.03 6.33 -23.02
C TYR A 270 -0.13 7.29 -22.22
N THR A 271 -0.66 8.35 -21.64
CA THR A 271 0.08 9.30 -20.78
C THR A 271 0.65 8.64 -19.52
N ILE A 272 0.00 7.60 -19.01
CA ILE A 272 0.50 6.83 -17.86
C ILE A 272 1.66 5.94 -18.29
N PHE A 273 1.63 5.35 -19.51
CA PHE A 273 2.79 4.63 -20.04
C PHE A 273 3.99 5.57 -20.22
N GLU A 274 3.77 6.76 -20.76
CA GLU A 274 4.84 7.76 -20.90
C GLU A 274 5.41 8.19 -19.54
N LEU A 275 4.54 8.38 -18.53
CA LEU A 275 4.97 8.65 -17.16
C LEU A 275 5.88 7.54 -16.62
N ILE A 276 5.44 6.29 -16.73
CA ILE A 276 6.21 5.12 -16.27
C ILE A 276 7.56 5.04 -16.98
N HIS A 277 7.58 5.27 -18.30
CA HIS A 277 8.82 5.31 -19.08
C HIS A 277 9.74 6.47 -18.65
N ASN A 278 9.18 7.62 -18.29
CA ASN A 278 9.96 8.73 -17.77
C ASN A 278 10.58 8.37 -16.40
N ILE A 279 9.81 7.84 -15.47
CA ILE A 279 10.33 7.38 -14.18
C ILE A 279 11.45 6.35 -14.37
N LYS A 280 11.26 5.37 -15.26
CA LYS A 280 12.28 4.37 -15.56
C LYS A 280 13.58 5.01 -16.06
N ARG A 281 13.48 5.96 -17.00
CA ARG A 281 14.65 6.68 -17.53
C ARG A 281 15.37 7.53 -16.46
N GLU A 282 14.63 8.22 -15.60
CA GLU A 282 15.23 9.01 -14.51
C GLU A 282 15.96 8.11 -13.51
N ILE A 283 15.41 6.92 -13.19
CA ILE A 283 16.10 5.91 -12.37
C ILE A 283 17.39 5.41 -13.06
N GLU A 284 17.35 5.14 -14.37
CA GLU A 284 18.53 4.72 -15.15
C GLU A 284 19.59 5.82 -15.19
N GLN A 285 19.20 7.09 -15.33
CA GLN A 285 20.10 8.24 -15.26
C GLN A 285 20.73 8.39 -13.87
N TYR A 286 19.93 8.27 -12.81
CA TYR A 286 20.44 8.24 -11.46
C TYR A 286 21.48 7.13 -11.27
N ASN A 287 21.18 5.91 -11.70
CA ASN A 287 22.08 4.77 -11.60
C ASN A 287 23.39 4.98 -12.36
N THR A 288 23.37 5.71 -13.50
CA THR A 288 24.57 6.01 -14.29
C THR A 288 25.43 7.10 -13.64
N GLY A 289 24.80 8.10 -13.01
CA GLY A 289 25.50 9.25 -12.42
C GLY A 289 25.90 9.10 -10.95
N ARG A 290 25.54 7.98 -10.28
CA ARG A 290 25.81 7.74 -8.87
C ARG A 290 27.26 7.42 -8.60
N ASP A 291 27.72 7.67 -7.38
CA ASP A 291 29.01 7.22 -6.87
C ASP A 291 29.04 5.69 -6.71
N GLU A 292 30.21 5.07 -6.86
CA GLU A 292 30.39 3.61 -6.74
C GLU A 292 29.90 3.03 -5.40
N ASN A 293 29.98 3.82 -4.32
CA ASN A 293 29.57 3.41 -2.97
C ASN A 293 28.05 3.52 -2.74
N THR A 294 27.32 4.18 -3.63
CA THR A 294 25.87 4.33 -3.52
C THR A 294 25.19 3.15 -4.22
N PRO A 295 24.30 2.40 -3.53
CA PRO A 295 23.65 1.25 -4.15
C PRO A 295 22.72 1.69 -5.28
N PRO A 296 22.67 0.92 -6.41
CA PRO A 296 21.76 1.20 -7.49
C PRO A 296 20.31 0.93 -7.08
N ILE A 297 19.39 1.64 -7.71
CA ILE A 297 17.96 1.33 -7.63
C ILE A 297 17.65 0.27 -8.68
N TYR A 298 17.27 -0.93 -8.24
CA TYR A 298 16.94 -2.05 -9.12
C TYR A 298 15.46 -2.40 -9.04
N ILE A 299 14.79 -2.40 -10.17
CA ILE A 299 13.37 -2.74 -10.28
C ILE A 299 13.21 -3.87 -11.30
N SER A 300 12.77 -5.04 -10.84
CA SER A 300 12.50 -6.17 -11.72
C SER A 300 11.27 -5.95 -12.61
N ASP A 301 11.24 -6.57 -13.81
CA ASP A 301 10.07 -6.51 -14.71
C ASP A 301 8.80 -7.01 -14.04
N ARG A 302 8.93 -8.01 -13.16
CA ARG A 302 7.81 -8.50 -12.33
C ARG A 302 7.31 -7.40 -11.40
N ARG A 303 8.19 -6.63 -10.74
CA ARG A 303 7.81 -5.53 -9.85
C ARG A 303 7.07 -4.45 -10.64
N TRP A 304 7.53 -4.06 -11.82
CA TRP A 304 6.82 -3.13 -12.70
C TRP A 304 5.39 -3.60 -13.01
N LYS A 305 5.22 -4.88 -13.37
CA LYS A 305 3.90 -5.45 -13.65
C LYS A 305 2.98 -5.39 -12.42
N LYS A 306 3.48 -5.70 -11.24
CA LYS A 306 2.74 -5.67 -9.98
C LYS A 306 2.38 -4.25 -9.55
N ILE A 307 3.28 -3.28 -9.76
CA ILE A 307 3.00 -1.84 -9.54
C ILE A 307 1.77 -1.44 -10.36
N VAL A 308 1.72 -1.76 -11.64
CA VAL A 308 0.56 -1.43 -12.48
C VAL A 308 -0.72 -2.09 -11.96
N GLY A 309 -0.65 -3.31 -11.45
CA GLY A 309 -1.77 -3.98 -10.77
C GLY A 309 -2.26 -3.19 -9.55
N LEU A 310 -1.32 -2.71 -8.71
CA LEU A 310 -1.62 -1.87 -7.55
C LEU A 310 -2.31 -0.55 -7.95
N LEU A 311 -1.79 0.12 -8.99
CA LEU A 311 -2.38 1.37 -9.51
C LEU A 311 -3.80 1.15 -10.04
N ARG A 312 -4.06 0.03 -10.72
CA ARG A 312 -5.41 -0.35 -11.17
C ARG A 312 -6.36 -0.57 -10.00
N THR A 313 -5.89 -1.25 -8.94
CA THR A 313 -6.70 -1.44 -7.73
C THR A 313 -7.02 -0.10 -7.06
N SER A 314 -6.05 0.80 -6.95
CA SER A 314 -6.26 2.16 -6.44
C SER A 314 -7.31 2.91 -7.26
N ALA A 315 -7.18 2.92 -8.58
CA ALA A 315 -8.12 3.57 -9.48
C ALA A 315 -9.54 2.98 -9.35
N TYR A 316 -9.67 1.65 -9.29
CA TYR A 316 -10.95 0.98 -9.10
C TYR A 316 -11.61 1.37 -7.77
N LEU A 317 -10.87 1.34 -6.66
CA LEU A 317 -11.39 1.75 -5.34
C LEU A 317 -11.81 3.23 -5.30
N ASN A 318 -11.24 4.05 -6.17
CA ASN A 318 -11.62 5.44 -6.39
C ASN A 318 -12.74 5.62 -7.43
N GLU A 319 -13.30 4.51 -7.96
CA GLU A 319 -14.36 4.52 -8.98
C GLU A 319 -13.95 5.18 -10.30
N SER A 320 -12.65 5.10 -10.60
CA SER A 320 -12.10 5.62 -11.85
C SER A 320 -12.05 4.53 -12.93
N PRO A 321 -12.45 4.83 -14.18
CA PRO A 321 -12.36 3.88 -15.28
C PRO A 321 -10.92 3.63 -15.78
N GLY A 322 -9.97 4.45 -15.35
CA GLY A 322 -8.56 4.36 -15.71
C GLY A 322 -7.64 4.86 -14.63
N ILE A 323 -6.36 4.49 -14.71
CA ILE A 323 -5.32 4.97 -13.80
C ILE A 323 -5.13 6.48 -14.00
N HIS A 324 -5.14 7.24 -12.90
CA HIS A 324 -4.85 8.67 -12.86
C HIS A 324 -3.42 8.95 -12.44
N PHE A 325 -2.95 10.18 -12.68
CA PHE A 325 -1.64 10.64 -12.21
C PHE A 325 -1.50 10.55 -10.68
N SER A 326 -2.60 10.77 -9.94
CA SER A 326 -2.61 10.63 -8.48
C SER A 326 -2.34 9.21 -8.01
N ASP A 327 -2.82 8.18 -8.73
CA ASP A 327 -2.52 6.80 -8.38
C ASP A 327 -1.03 6.50 -8.51
N CYS A 328 -0.34 7.18 -9.47
CA CYS A 328 1.08 6.98 -9.72
C CYS A 328 1.98 7.45 -8.56
N LEU A 329 1.47 8.26 -7.61
CA LEU A 329 2.19 8.58 -6.38
C LEU A 329 2.52 7.34 -5.54
N LEU A 330 1.68 6.30 -5.61
CA LEU A 330 1.93 5.02 -4.93
C LEU A 330 3.22 4.33 -5.38
N MET A 331 3.75 4.72 -6.55
CA MET A 331 5.00 4.15 -7.07
C MET A 331 6.18 4.45 -6.15
N SER A 332 6.18 5.57 -5.44
CA SER A 332 7.24 5.93 -4.49
C SER A 332 7.41 4.87 -3.40
N ALA A 333 6.32 4.28 -2.92
CA ALA A 333 6.36 3.19 -1.94
C ALA A 333 6.81 1.83 -2.53
N CYS A 334 6.96 1.73 -3.87
CA CYS A 334 7.27 0.48 -4.54
C CYS A 334 8.67 0.45 -5.19
N LEU A 335 9.35 1.59 -5.32
CA LEU A 335 10.54 1.72 -6.18
C LEU A 335 11.87 1.80 -5.43
N TRP A 336 11.89 1.82 -4.10
CA TRP A 336 13.12 1.90 -3.32
C TRP A 336 13.53 0.55 -2.74
N ASP A 337 14.82 0.35 -2.50
CA ASP A 337 15.41 -0.81 -1.84
C ASP A 337 16.10 -0.42 -0.51
N GLU A 338 16.57 0.83 -0.38
CA GLU A 338 17.20 1.37 0.82
C GLU A 338 16.55 2.70 1.22
N VAL A 339 16.49 3.00 2.52
CA VAL A 339 15.85 4.21 3.05
C VAL A 339 16.47 5.49 2.47
N SER A 340 17.77 5.47 2.21
CA SER A 340 18.49 6.59 1.57
C SER A 340 17.97 6.94 0.17
N GLN A 341 17.30 6.01 -0.50
CA GLN A 341 16.74 6.20 -1.85
C GLN A 341 15.35 6.84 -1.83
N LEU A 342 14.66 6.85 -0.67
CA LEU A 342 13.29 7.38 -0.56
C LEU A 342 13.16 8.82 -1.09
N PRO A 343 13.95 9.82 -0.63
CA PRO A 343 13.80 11.20 -1.11
C PRO A 343 14.07 11.33 -2.62
N ILE A 344 14.95 10.48 -3.14
CA ILE A 344 15.32 10.48 -4.56
C ILE A 344 14.16 9.95 -5.40
N ILE A 345 13.58 8.82 -4.98
CA ILE A 345 12.43 8.19 -5.65
C ILE A 345 11.20 9.10 -5.59
N GLU A 346 10.91 9.68 -4.44
CA GLU A 346 9.81 10.63 -4.27
C GLU A 346 9.95 11.80 -5.24
N ASN A 347 11.13 12.42 -5.29
CA ASN A 347 11.39 13.51 -6.22
C ASN A 347 11.26 13.07 -7.71
N ILE A 348 11.76 11.89 -8.09
CA ILE A 348 11.63 11.37 -9.46
C ILE A 348 10.15 11.18 -9.82
N VAL A 349 9.37 10.56 -8.94
CA VAL A 349 7.94 10.31 -9.15
C VAL A 349 7.17 11.62 -9.27
N GLU A 350 7.33 12.53 -8.32
CA GLU A 350 6.63 13.81 -8.28
C GLU A 350 6.95 14.67 -9.51
N GLN A 351 8.22 14.80 -9.87
CA GLN A 351 8.59 15.57 -11.07
C GLN A 351 8.09 14.95 -12.37
N SER A 352 8.08 13.61 -12.45
CA SER A 352 7.55 12.91 -13.61
C SER A 352 6.04 13.13 -13.73
N ILE A 353 5.31 13.10 -12.62
CA ILE A 353 3.87 13.41 -12.57
C ILE A 353 3.62 14.87 -13.00
N ALA A 354 4.36 15.83 -12.43
CA ALA A 354 4.21 17.24 -12.77
C ALA A 354 4.44 17.50 -14.26
N ARG A 355 5.46 16.87 -14.85
CA ARG A 355 5.73 16.95 -16.32
C ARG A 355 4.59 16.31 -17.11
N GLY A 356 4.09 15.14 -16.68
CA GLY A 356 2.98 14.44 -17.33
C GLY A 356 1.70 15.27 -17.36
N ILE A 357 1.33 15.87 -16.24
CA ILE A 357 0.17 16.77 -16.11
C ILE A 357 0.31 17.97 -17.05
N ASN A 358 1.47 18.62 -17.07
CA ASN A 358 1.73 19.77 -17.93
C ASN A 358 1.62 19.41 -19.42
N THR A 359 2.14 18.24 -19.82
CA THR A 359 2.05 17.76 -21.20
C THR A 359 0.61 17.47 -21.59
N TYR A 360 -0.18 16.87 -20.70
CA TYR A 360 -1.60 16.60 -20.91
C TYR A 360 -2.40 17.90 -21.10
N LEU A 361 -2.25 18.87 -20.22
CA LEU A 361 -2.93 20.18 -20.30
C LEU A 361 -2.56 20.98 -21.54
N LEU A 362 -1.30 20.93 -21.99
CA LEU A 362 -0.87 21.55 -23.24
C LEU A 362 -1.49 20.84 -24.47
N GLY A 363 -1.65 19.53 -24.40
CA GLY A 363 -2.31 18.74 -25.44
C GLY A 363 -3.80 19.11 -25.58
N GLU A 364 -4.53 19.21 -24.46
CA GLU A 364 -5.93 19.63 -24.47
C GLU A 364 -6.10 21.04 -25.06
N LYS A 365 -5.33 22.01 -24.60
CA LYS A 365 -5.37 23.38 -25.16
C LYS A 365 -5.12 23.43 -26.67
N ARG A 366 -4.22 22.60 -27.19
CA ARG A 366 -3.97 22.51 -28.65
C ARG A 366 -5.16 21.89 -29.40
N LEU A 367 -5.85 20.93 -28.81
CA LEU A 367 -7.05 20.33 -29.37
C LEU A 367 -8.22 21.33 -29.41
N GLU A 368 -8.44 22.07 -28.33
CA GLU A 368 -9.47 23.15 -28.27
C GLU A 368 -9.21 24.22 -29.33
N GLN A 369 -7.96 24.70 -29.46
CA GLN A 369 -7.59 25.67 -30.48
C GLN A 369 -7.81 25.15 -31.93
N LYS A 370 -7.55 23.84 -32.18
CA LYS A 370 -7.84 23.24 -33.49
C LYS A 370 -9.33 23.09 -33.73
N LEU A 371 -10.12 22.77 -32.72
CA LEU A 371 -11.58 22.70 -32.84
C LEU A 371 -12.21 24.06 -33.12
N ASP A 372 -11.68 25.13 -32.49
CA ASP A 372 -12.17 26.50 -32.73
C ASP A 372 -11.76 27.03 -34.11
N THR A 373 -10.64 26.53 -34.68
CA THR A 373 -10.25 26.86 -36.08
C THR A 373 -11.03 26.08 -37.13
N LEU A 374 -11.73 25.02 -36.73
CA LEU A 374 -12.56 24.18 -37.63
C LEU A 374 -14.06 24.55 -37.58
N LYS A 375 -14.45 25.45 -36.66
CA LYS A 375 -15.78 26.08 -36.58
C LYS A 375 -15.79 27.39 -37.35
#